data_fc039f3311fe52ee47da166d90ac283e
#
_entry.id   fc039f3311fe52ee47da166d90ac283e
#
_cell.length_a   1.000
_cell.length_b   1.000
_cell.length_c   1.000
_cell.angle_alpha   90.00
_cell.angle_beta   90.00
_cell.angle_gamma   90.00
#
_symmetry.space_group_name_H-M   'P 1'
#
loop_
_entity.id
_entity.type
_entity.pdbx_description
1 polymer ?
#
loop_
_entity_poly.entity_id
_entity_poly.type
_entity_poly.pdbx_seq_one_letter_code
_entity_poly.pdbx_strand_id
1 'polypeptide(L)'
;MRRRRKKSCVISRKKFITKENPQTKPVLQATIEDAYNRLIAPAIEREVRNQLTEKAEDGAIKVFGKNLEQLLMQPPIAGQVVLGWDPAFRTGCKLAVVDATGKVLDTTVVYPTAPTNEKKIAAAKATVKDLIHKYGVTLISVGNGTASRESEQIIVEILKEIPEKVAYVITNEAGASVYSASKLATEEFPNFDVGQRSAASIARRVQDPLAELVKIDPKSIGVGQYQHDMNQKKLGEALGGVVEDCVNKVGVDLNTASASLLEYISGVSKVIAKKHRIIPRGERPFREQKRAPESGKTRTEGV
;
A
#
# COMPACT_ATOMS: atom_id res chain seq x y z
N MET A 1 15.67 -34.39 20.01
CA MET A 1 16.57 -33.56 20.85
C MET A 1 17.50 -34.42 21.77
N ARG A 2 17.02 -35.31 22.64
CA ARG A 2 17.89 -36.09 23.57
C ARG A 2 19.07 -36.83 22.91
N ARG A 3 18.92 -37.46 21.71
CA ARG A 3 20.00 -38.16 21.00
C ARG A 3 21.12 -37.23 20.50
N ARG A 4 20.80 -36.03 20.00
CA ARG A 4 21.83 -35.05 19.53
C ARG A 4 22.62 -34.47 20.69
N ARG A 5 21.95 -34.15 21.82
CA ARG A 5 22.57 -33.68 23.05
C ARG A 5 23.64 -34.69 23.55
N LYS A 6 23.30 -35.99 23.63
CA LYS A 6 24.26 -37.05 24.04
C LYS A 6 25.46 -37.09 23.12
N LYS A 7 25.29 -37.00 21.78
CA LYS A 7 26.38 -37.00 20.82
C LYS A 7 27.33 -35.82 20.98
N SER A 8 26.82 -34.60 21.13
CA SER A 8 27.62 -33.37 21.30
C SER A 8 28.43 -33.41 22.60
N CYS A 9 27.83 -33.81 23.71
CA CYS A 9 28.57 -33.98 24.98
C CYS A 9 29.63 -35.06 24.87
N VAL A 10 29.40 -36.17 24.17
CA VAL A 10 30.41 -37.23 23.95
C VAL A 10 31.58 -36.73 23.12
N ILE A 11 31.34 -35.98 22.06
CA ILE A 11 32.39 -35.36 21.23
C ILE A 11 33.22 -34.39 22.04
N SER A 12 32.58 -33.51 22.80
CA SER A 12 33.28 -32.54 23.68
C SER A 12 34.09 -33.25 24.75
N ARG A 13 33.57 -34.29 25.40
CA ARG A 13 34.32 -35.11 26.37
C ARG A 13 35.58 -35.70 25.76
N LYS A 14 35.50 -36.33 24.56
CA LYS A 14 36.66 -36.89 23.86
C LYS A 14 37.69 -35.83 23.49
N LYS A 15 37.27 -34.61 23.18
CA LYS A 15 38.17 -33.51 22.78
C LYS A 15 38.90 -32.88 23.97
N PHE A 16 38.21 -32.71 25.10
CA PHE A 16 38.74 -31.94 26.25
C PHE A 16 39.24 -32.80 27.39
N ILE A 17 38.82 -34.07 27.50
CA ILE A 17 39.31 -35.02 28.50
C ILE A 17 40.27 -35.97 27.80
N THR A 18 41.52 -35.55 27.64
CA THR A 18 42.57 -36.29 26.94
C THR A 18 43.36 -37.24 27.85
N LYS A 19 43.34 -37.00 29.17
CA LYS A 19 44.03 -37.85 30.19
C LYS A 19 43.02 -38.31 31.23
N GLU A 20 43.08 -39.56 31.60
CA GLU A 20 42.25 -40.09 32.68
C GLU A 20 42.84 -39.76 34.04
N ASN A 21 42.16 -38.91 34.79
CA ASN A 21 42.51 -38.63 36.19
C ASN A 21 41.21 -38.71 37.02
N PRO A 22 41.13 -39.62 38.00
CA PRO A 22 39.92 -39.85 38.79
C PRO A 22 39.40 -38.61 39.53
N GLN A 23 40.30 -37.70 39.90
CA GLN A 23 39.94 -36.48 40.66
C GLN A 23 39.38 -35.36 39.73
N THR A 24 39.95 -35.17 38.55
CA THR A 24 39.58 -34.08 37.66
C THR A 24 38.51 -34.45 36.63
N LYS A 25 38.42 -35.70 36.24
CA LYS A 25 37.48 -36.22 35.25
C LYS A 25 36.00 -35.88 35.58
N PRO A 26 35.50 -36.11 36.81
CA PRO A 26 34.12 -35.78 37.16
C PRO A 26 33.82 -34.28 37.04
N VAL A 27 34.77 -33.43 37.46
CA VAL A 27 34.63 -31.97 37.40
C VAL A 27 34.59 -31.50 35.94
N LEU A 28 35.48 -31.97 35.09
CA LEU A 28 35.50 -31.66 33.66
C LEU A 28 34.22 -32.14 32.96
N GLN A 29 33.72 -33.33 33.31
CA GLN A 29 32.45 -33.82 32.76
C GLN A 29 31.26 -32.92 33.13
N ALA A 30 31.15 -32.53 34.40
CA ALA A 30 30.12 -31.62 34.88
C ALA A 30 30.22 -30.25 34.19
N THR A 31 31.45 -29.72 34.04
CA THR A 31 31.70 -28.44 33.34
C THR A 31 31.29 -28.50 31.86
N ILE A 32 31.61 -29.59 31.16
CA ILE A 32 31.21 -29.80 29.75
C ILE A 32 29.68 -29.85 29.63
N GLU A 33 29.00 -30.54 30.55
CA GLU A 33 27.54 -30.61 30.55
C GLU A 33 26.88 -29.26 30.85
N ASP A 34 27.41 -28.54 31.81
CA ASP A 34 26.93 -27.17 32.14
C ASP A 34 27.17 -26.24 30.96
N ALA A 35 28.36 -26.17 30.39
CA ALA A 35 28.69 -25.36 29.23
C ALA A 35 27.76 -25.64 28.03
N TYR A 36 27.51 -26.92 27.76
CA TYR A 36 26.59 -27.31 26.69
C TYR A 36 25.16 -26.84 26.96
N ASN A 37 24.65 -27.11 28.17
CA ASN A 37 23.24 -26.80 28.48
C ASN A 37 22.96 -25.31 28.64
N ARG A 38 23.87 -24.59 29.26
CA ARG A 38 23.68 -23.18 29.62
C ARG A 38 24.16 -22.22 28.52
N LEU A 39 25.17 -22.59 27.74
CA LEU A 39 25.78 -21.66 26.75
C LEU A 39 25.57 -22.16 25.32
N ILE A 40 25.98 -23.38 24.97
CA ILE A 40 26.06 -23.82 23.58
C ILE A 40 24.67 -24.13 22.99
N ALA A 41 23.89 -24.97 23.66
CA ALA A 41 22.59 -25.39 23.13
C ALA A 41 21.61 -24.21 22.97
N PRO A 42 21.47 -23.29 23.94
CA PRO A 42 20.62 -22.11 23.76
C PRO A 42 21.12 -21.16 22.67
N ALA A 43 22.45 -21.03 22.51
CA ALA A 43 23.01 -20.18 21.45
C ALA A 43 22.72 -20.75 20.05
N ILE A 44 22.92 -22.06 19.85
CA ILE A 44 22.61 -22.74 18.59
C ILE A 44 21.11 -22.71 18.30
N GLU A 45 20.28 -22.94 19.32
CA GLU A 45 18.81 -22.89 19.13
C GLU A 45 18.35 -21.50 18.68
N ARG A 46 18.87 -20.46 19.30
CA ARG A 46 18.58 -19.06 18.94
C ARG A 46 19.06 -18.74 17.52
N GLU A 47 20.26 -19.16 17.17
CA GLU A 47 20.82 -18.95 15.83
C GLU A 47 19.97 -19.63 14.75
N VAL A 48 19.60 -20.89 14.95
CA VAL A 48 18.73 -21.61 14.00
C VAL A 48 17.36 -20.95 13.88
N ARG A 49 16.77 -20.49 15.00
CA ARG A 49 15.49 -19.76 14.97
C ARG A 49 15.61 -18.47 14.18
N ASN A 50 16.66 -17.68 14.42
CA ASN A 50 16.89 -16.42 13.71
C ASN A 50 17.03 -16.66 12.20
N GLN A 51 17.82 -17.62 11.77
CA GLN A 51 17.98 -17.96 10.36
C GLN A 51 16.67 -18.41 9.69
N LEU A 52 15.85 -19.19 10.41
CA LEU A 52 14.53 -19.61 9.91
C LEU A 52 13.57 -18.41 9.80
N THR A 53 13.60 -17.51 10.78
CA THR A 53 12.79 -16.28 10.77
C THR A 53 13.19 -15.38 9.59
N GLU A 54 14.48 -15.10 9.43
CA GLU A 54 14.98 -14.27 8.31
C GLU A 54 14.59 -14.86 6.95
N LYS A 55 14.72 -16.17 6.78
CA LYS A 55 14.30 -16.83 5.54
C LYS A 55 12.79 -16.72 5.28
N ALA A 56 11.99 -16.82 6.34
CA ALA A 56 10.53 -16.68 6.25
C ALA A 56 10.14 -15.24 5.92
N GLU A 57 10.77 -14.24 6.55
CA GLU A 57 10.57 -12.82 6.29
C GLU A 57 10.91 -12.47 4.83
N ASP A 58 12.07 -12.91 4.34
CA ASP A 58 12.47 -12.67 2.95
C ASP A 58 11.48 -13.26 1.94
N GLY A 59 10.90 -14.42 2.26
CA GLY A 59 9.84 -15.04 1.47
C GLY A 59 8.55 -14.24 1.49
N ALA A 60 8.12 -13.78 2.66
CA ALA A 60 6.91 -12.97 2.84
C ALA A 60 7.03 -11.61 2.15
N ILE A 61 8.15 -10.92 2.31
CA ILE A 61 8.42 -9.62 1.68
C ILE A 61 8.32 -9.70 0.15
N LYS A 62 8.80 -10.78 -0.46
CA LYS A 62 8.64 -11.01 -1.91
C LYS A 62 7.17 -11.12 -2.33
N VAL A 63 6.36 -11.80 -1.53
CA VAL A 63 4.90 -11.91 -1.79
C VAL A 63 4.24 -10.54 -1.63
N PHE A 64 4.58 -9.79 -0.58
CA PHE A 64 4.06 -8.44 -0.36
C PHE A 64 4.40 -7.49 -1.50
N GLY A 65 5.65 -7.57 -2.02
CA GLY A 65 6.05 -6.81 -3.21
C GLY A 65 5.18 -7.11 -4.43
N LYS A 66 4.89 -8.38 -4.71
CA LYS A 66 3.99 -8.77 -5.81
C LYS A 66 2.56 -8.27 -5.61
N ASN A 67 2.05 -8.34 -4.38
CA ASN A 67 0.72 -7.83 -4.07
C ASN A 67 0.65 -6.31 -4.26
N LEU A 68 1.70 -5.59 -3.86
CA LEU A 68 1.80 -4.15 -4.08
C LEU A 68 1.87 -3.82 -5.58
N GLU A 69 2.69 -4.53 -6.35
CA GLU A 69 2.78 -4.36 -7.81
C GLU A 69 1.42 -4.52 -8.47
N GLN A 70 0.65 -5.56 -8.10
CA GLN A 70 -0.69 -5.78 -8.63
C GLN A 70 -1.65 -4.64 -8.30
N LEU A 71 -1.56 -4.05 -7.12
CA LEU A 71 -2.38 -2.88 -6.75
C LEU A 71 -2.00 -1.63 -7.54
N LEU A 72 -0.69 -1.36 -7.67
CA LEU A 72 -0.18 -0.19 -8.38
C LEU A 72 -0.45 -0.26 -9.90
N MET A 73 -0.38 -1.46 -10.47
CA MET A 73 -0.53 -1.72 -11.89
C MET A 73 -1.97 -2.04 -12.31
N GLN A 74 -2.95 -1.78 -11.45
CA GLN A 74 -4.36 -1.92 -11.84
C GLN A 74 -4.69 -1.01 -13.03
N PRO A 75 -5.43 -1.49 -14.03
CA PRO A 75 -5.84 -0.68 -15.16
C PRO A 75 -6.68 0.53 -14.71
N PRO A 76 -6.34 1.76 -15.10
CA PRO A 76 -7.12 2.93 -14.77
C PRO A 76 -8.44 2.95 -15.53
N ILE A 77 -9.51 3.44 -14.88
CA ILE A 77 -10.80 3.72 -15.52
C ILE A 77 -10.86 5.24 -15.77
N ALA A 78 -10.13 5.68 -16.80
CA ALA A 78 -10.00 7.09 -17.12
C ALA A 78 -11.27 7.70 -17.79
N GLY A 79 -11.39 9.02 -17.76
CA GLY A 79 -12.42 9.75 -18.47
C GLY A 79 -13.81 9.72 -17.83
N GLN A 80 -13.95 9.18 -16.63
CA GLN A 80 -15.21 9.08 -15.89
C GLN A 80 -15.37 10.22 -14.88
N VAL A 81 -16.60 10.67 -14.68
CA VAL A 81 -16.98 11.43 -13.48
C VAL A 81 -17.30 10.41 -12.38
N VAL A 82 -16.53 10.42 -11.30
CA VAL A 82 -16.60 9.40 -10.28
C VAL A 82 -17.15 9.95 -8.96
N LEU A 83 -18.12 9.24 -8.39
CA LEU A 83 -18.58 9.45 -7.03
C LEU A 83 -17.82 8.48 -6.10
N GLY A 84 -16.86 8.99 -5.33
CA GLY A 84 -16.20 8.24 -4.26
C GLY A 84 -17.10 8.10 -3.05
N TRP A 85 -17.19 6.91 -2.54
CA TRP A 85 -18.00 6.55 -1.38
C TRP A 85 -17.11 5.90 -0.33
N ASP A 86 -16.86 6.62 0.75
CA ASP A 86 -16.15 6.11 1.94
C ASP A 86 -17.21 5.61 2.94
N PRO A 87 -17.44 4.29 3.03
CA PRO A 87 -18.50 3.71 3.82
C PRO A 87 -18.21 3.82 5.33
N ALA A 88 -19.22 4.13 6.12
CA ALA A 88 -19.12 4.13 7.58
C ALA A 88 -20.48 3.95 8.21
N PHE A 89 -20.51 3.46 9.46
CA PHE A 89 -21.75 3.34 10.22
C PHE A 89 -22.15 4.66 10.91
N ARG A 90 -21.68 4.90 12.12
CA ARG A 90 -22.12 6.02 12.98
C ARG A 90 -21.77 7.42 12.45
N THR A 91 -20.61 7.54 11.83
CA THR A 91 -20.10 8.84 11.35
C THR A 91 -20.68 9.27 10.02
N GLY A 92 -21.52 8.45 9.39
CA GLY A 92 -22.07 8.65 8.07
C GLY A 92 -21.05 8.32 6.95
N CYS A 93 -21.56 7.95 5.79
CA CYS A 93 -20.77 7.72 4.59
C CYS A 93 -20.35 9.06 3.99
N LYS A 94 -19.06 9.25 3.71
CA LYS A 94 -18.51 10.44 3.09
C LYS A 94 -18.50 10.25 1.59
N LEU A 95 -18.99 11.24 0.89
CA LEU A 95 -19.08 11.24 -0.56
C LEU A 95 -18.23 12.36 -1.15
N ALA A 96 -17.57 12.09 -2.26
CA ALA A 96 -16.84 13.08 -3.03
C ALA A 96 -17.07 12.85 -4.53
N VAL A 97 -17.51 13.86 -5.26
CA VAL A 97 -17.60 13.81 -6.72
C VAL A 97 -16.32 14.35 -7.30
N VAL A 98 -15.68 13.59 -8.18
CA VAL A 98 -14.48 14.02 -8.91
C VAL A 98 -14.75 13.98 -10.41
N ASP A 99 -14.27 15.00 -11.13
CA ASP A 99 -14.35 15.04 -12.58
C ASP A 99 -13.34 14.09 -13.25
N ALA A 100 -13.37 14.00 -14.57
CA ALA A 100 -12.48 13.13 -15.34
C ALA A 100 -10.99 13.45 -15.17
N THR A 101 -10.63 14.62 -14.62
CA THR A 101 -9.25 15.04 -14.34
C THR A 101 -8.83 14.79 -12.90
N GLY A 102 -9.72 14.26 -12.06
CA GLY A 102 -9.50 14.03 -10.64
C GLY A 102 -9.69 15.28 -9.76
N LYS A 103 -10.28 16.38 -10.31
CA LYS A 103 -10.64 17.57 -9.53
C LYS A 103 -11.92 17.28 -8.73
N VAL A 104 -11.92 17.58 -7.44
CA VAL A 104 -13.11 17.46 -6.60
C VAL A 104 -14.10 18.56 -6.95
N LEU A 105 -15.33 18.18 -7.29
CA LEU A 105 -16.43 19.07 -7.64
C LEU A 105 -17.34 19.34 -6.44
N ASP A 106 -17.62 18.31 -5.63
CA ASP A 106 -18.51 18.40 -4.48
C ASP A 106 -18.18 17.35 -3.43
N THR A 107 -18.54 17.61 -2.18
CA THR A 107 -18.41 16.65 -1.08
C THR A 107 -19.60 16.74 -0.15
N THR A 108 -20.09 15.60 0.37
CA THR A 108 -21.19 15.57 1.32
C THR A 108 -21.10 14.34 2.23
N VAL A 109 -21.94 14.31 3.25
CA VAL A 109 -22.07 13.18 4.17
C VAL A 109 -23.52 12.71 4.16
N VAL A 110 -23.71 11.39 4.01
CA VAL A 110 -25.03 10.75 4.03
C VAL A 110 -25.07 9.64 5.07
N TYR A 111 -26.27 9.31 5.56
CA TYR A 111 -26.46 8.36 6.65
C TYR A 111 -27.37 7.20 6.25
N PRO A 112 -27.02 6.40 5.23
CA PRO A 112 -27.86 5.28 4.78
C PRO A 112 -27.66 4.01 5.61
N THR A 113 -26.57 3.91 6.38
CA THR A 113 -26.14 2.74 7.14
C THR A 113 -26.46 2.86 8.63
N ALA A 114 -26.55 1.75 9.33
CA ALA A 114 -26.90 1.73 10.76
C ALA A 114 -25.93 2.56 11.64
N PRO A 115 -26.39 3.25 12.69
CA PRO A 115 -27.80 3.41 13.10
C PRO A 115 -28.54 4.42 12.24
N THR A 116 -29.57 3.98 11.53
CA THR A 116 -30.33 4.79 10.58
C THR A 116 -31.84 4.59 10.73
N ASN A 117 -32.65 5.32 9.98
CA ASN A 117 -34.08 5.15 9.85
C ASN A 117 -34.50 5.43 8.40
N GLU A 118 -35.75 5.11 8.05
CA GLU A 118 -36.29 5.27 6.69
C GLU A 118 -36.13 6.70 6.15
N LYS A 119 -36.33 7.71 7.00
CA LYS A 119 -36.17 9.13 6.59
C LYS A 119 -34.74 9.46 6.21
N LYS A 120 -33.75 8.97 6.95
CA LYS A 120 -32.32 9.16 6.65
C LYS A 120 -31.92 8.40 5.40
N ILE A 121 -32.43 7.18 5.19
CA ILE A 121 -32.19 6.40 3.98
C ILE A 121 -32.77 7.13 2.76
N ALA A 122 -34.02 7.59 2.84
CA ALA A 122 -34.66 8.33 1.77
C ALA A 122 -33.91 9.65 1.45
N ALA A 123 -33.48 10.38 2.46
CA ALA A 123 -32.66 11.60 2.28
C ALA A 123 -31.31 11.28 1.63
N ALA A 124 -30.63 10.20 2.05
CA ALA A 124 -29.38 9.76 1.45
C ALA A 124 -29.56 9.38 -0.03
N LYS A 125 -30.62 8.62 -0.36
CA LYS A 125 -30.94 8.28 -1.74
C LYS A 125 -31.21 9.53 -2.60
N ALA A 126 -31.99 10.48 -2.10
CA ALA A 126 -32.26 11.72 -2.80
C ALA A 126 -30.97 12.50 -3.07
N THR A 127 -30.12 12.69 -2.05
CA THR A 127 -28.83 13.38 -2.19
C THR A 127 -27.93 12.72 -3.24
N VAL A 128 -27.84 11.38 -3.24
CA VAL A 128 -27.00 10.67 -4.21
C VAL A 128 -27.55 10.81 -5.63
N LYS A 129 -28.85 10.72 -5.83
CA LYS A 129 -29.50 10.95 -7.14
C LYS A 129 -29.25 12.37 -7.65
N ASP A 130 -29.38 13.36 -6.78
CA ASP A 130 -29.09 14.76 -7.11
C ASP A 130 -27.63 14.95 -7.54
N LEU A 131 -26.67 14.34 -6.85
CA LEU A 131 -25.27 14.39 -7.23
C LEU A 131 -25.02 13.71 -8.59
N ILE A 132 -25.63 12.53 -8.83
CA ILE A 132 -25.52 11.81 -10.09
C ILE A 132 -26.03 12.69 -11.24
N HIS A 133 -27.22 13.24 -11.09
CA HIS A 133 -27.84 14.09 -12.12
C HIS A 133 -27.08 15.41 -12.34
N LYS A 134 -26.73 16.10 -11.24
CA LYS A 134 -26.08 17.42 -11.29
C LYS A 134 -24.70 17.39 -11.95
N TYR A 135 -23.91 16.35 -11.68
CA TYR A 135 -22.53 16.27 -12.14
C TYR A 135 -22.32 15.26 -13.28
N GLY A 136 -23.36 14.56 -13.70
CA GLY A 136 -23.25 13.52 -14.72
C GLY A 136 -22.35 12.37 -14.28
N VAL A 137 -22.50 11.89 -13.03
CA VAL A 137 -21.70 10.77 -12.50
C VAL A 137 -21.95 9.53 -13.34
N THR A 138 -20.89 8.88 -13.77
CA THR A 138 -20.94 7.66 -14.59
C THR A 138 -20.43 6.42 -13.85
N LEU A 139 -19.69 6.64 -12.75
CA LEU A 139 -19.10 5.56 -11.94
C LEU A 139 -19.17 5.90 -10.46
N ILE A 140 -19.55 4.92 -9.63
CA ILE A 140 -19.48 5.01 -8.18
C ILE A 140 -18.34 4.09 -7.69
N SER A 141 -17.36 4.67 -7.00
CA SER A 141 -16.24 3.94 -6.38
C SER A 141 -16.51 3.78 -4.89
N VAL A 142 -16.73 2.57 -4.43
CA VAL A 142 -17.10 2.26 -3.03
C VAL A 142 -15.91 1.62 -2.32
N GLY A 143 -15.48 2.19 -1.21
CA GLY A 143 -14.46 1.60 -0.35
C GLY A 143 -14.88 0.21 0.16
N ASN A 144 -13.93 -0.71 0.28
CA ASN A 144 -14.19 -2.09 0.71
C ASN A 144 -14.09 -2.30 2.24
N GLY A 145 -14.10 -1.22 3.02
CA GLY A 145 -13.98 -1.29 4.48
C GLY A 145 -15.30 -1.54 5.20
N THR A 146 -15.39 -0.98 6.40
CA THR A 146 -16.55 -1.12 7.28
C THR A 146 -17.81 -0.55 6.60
N ALA A 147 -18.95 -1.24 6.69
CA ALA A 147 -20.25 -0.87 6.07
C ALA A 147 -20.26 -0.86 4.53
N SER A 148 -19.29 -1.49 3.88
CA SER A 148 -19.24 -1.58 2.41
C SER A 148 -20.43 -2.34 1.83
N ARG A 149 -20.80 -3.46 2.41
CA ARG A 149 -21.94 -4.29 1.94
C ARG A 149 -23.28 -3.58 2.08
N GLU A 150 -23.49 -2.91 3.21
CA GLU A 150 -24.70 -2.11 3.44
C GLU A 150 -24.79 -0.93 2.48
N SER A 151 -23.65 -0.28 2.22
CA SER A 151 -23.56 0.79 1.24
C SER A 151 -23.84 0.30 -0.18
N GLU A 152 -23.30 -0.86 -0.56
CA GLU A 152 -23.55 -1.50 -1.85
C GLU A 152 -25.04 -1.77 -2.08
N GLN A 153 -25.75 -2.30 -1.07
CA GLN A 153 -27.20 -2.54 -1.15
C GLN A 153 -27.97 -1.27 -1.48
N ILE A 154 -27.67 -0.17 -0.78
CA ILE A 154 -28.30 1.14 -1.02
C ILE A 154 -27.98 1.66 -2.41
N ILE A 155 -26.73 1.52 -2.87
CA ILE A 155 -26.33 1.94 -4.22
C ILE A 155 -27.10 1.15 -5.28
N VAL A 156 -27.20 -0.18 -5.14
CA VAL A 156 -27.97 -1.02 -6.07
C VAL A 156 -29.44 -0.62 -6.12
N GLU A 157 -30.05 -0.24 -4.98
CA GLU A 157 -31.41 0.28 -4.96
C GLU A 157 -31.51 1.62 -5.70
N ILE A 158 -30.58 2.57 -5.46
CA ILE A 158 -30.53 3.85 -6.18
C ILE A 158 -30.44 3.64 -7.69
N LEU A 159 -29.52 2.77 -8.13
CA LEU A 159 -29.29 2.48 -9.56
C LEU A 159 -30.50 1.87 -10.26
N LYS A 160 -31.40 1.18 -9.55
CA LYS A 160 -32.67 0.69 -10.09
C LYS A 160 -33.73 1.78 -10.24
N GLU A 161 -33.60 2.87 -9.51
CA GLU A 161 -34.57 3.97 -9.42
C GLU A 161 -34.24 5.15 -10.36
N ILE A 162 -33.06 5.16 -11.02
CA ILE A 162 -32.59 6.23 -11.90
C ILE A 162 -32.51 5.77 -13.35
N PRO A 163 -32.75 6.65 -14.33
CA PRO A 163 -32.63 6.35 -15.75
C PRO A 163 -31.18 6.39 -16.26
N GLU A 164 -30.28 7.06 -15.54
CA GLU A 164 -28.88 7.23 -15.91
C GLU A 164 -28.13 5.90 -15.87
N LYS A 165 -27.26 5.68 -16.86
CA LYS A 165 -26.37 4.51 -16.89
C LYS A 165 -25.16 4.75 -16.01
N VAL A 166 -25.24 4.39 -14.74
CA VAL A 166 -24.15 4.49 -13.77
C VAL A 166 -23.69 3.09 -13.38
N ALA A 167 -22.39 2.84 -13.46
CA ALA A 167 -21.77 1.64 -12.92
C ALA A 167 -21.27 1.85 -11.49
N TYR A 168 -21.02 0.77 -10.75
CA TYR A 168 -20.29 0.86 -9.49
C TYR A 168 -19.18 -0.19 -9.42
N VAL A 169 -18.18 0.10 -8.59
CA VAL A 169 -17.03 -0.80 -8.33
C VAL A 169 -16.65 -0.75 -6.87
N ILE A 170 -16.35 -1.91 -6.30
CA ILE A 170 -15.78 -1.99 -4.96
C ILE A 170 -14.27 -1.78 -5.08
N THR A 171 -13.78 -0.75 -4.42
CA THR A 171 -12.39 -0.28 -4.51
C THR A 171 -11.65 -0.60 -3.22
N ASN A 172 -10.44 -1.10 -3.33
CA ASN A 172 -9.57 -1.31 -2.18
C ASN A 172 -9.20 0.05 -1.56
N GLU A 173 -9.65 0.31 -0.32
CA GLU A 173 -9.40 1.56 0.40
C GLU A 173 -8.15 1.51 1.29
N ALA A 174 -7.34 0.45 1.23
CA ALA A 174 -6.14 0.31 2.06
C ALA A 174 -5.25 1.57 1.99
N GLY A 175 -4.87 2.07 3.15
CA GLY A 175 -4.09 3.29 3.30
C GLY A 175 -4.83 4.61 3.06
N ALA A 176 -6.11 4.62 2.65
CA ALA A 176 -6.85 5.86 2.43
C ALA A 176 -6.98 6.70 3.72
N SER A 177 -7.18 6.06 4.87
CA SER A 177 -7.20 6.71 6.18
C SER A 177 -5.85 7.31 6.57
N VAL A 178 -4.73 6.64 6.23
CA VAL A 178 -3.38 7.15 6.47
C VAL A 178 -3.10 8.37 5.59
N TYR A 179 -3.44 8.29 4.30
CA TYR A 179 -3.33 9.43 3.39
C TYR A 179 -4.15 10.62 3.88
N SER A 180 -5.43 10.42 4.17
CA SER A 180 -6.35 11.51 4.52
C SER A 180 -5.94 12.29 5.78
N ALA A 181 -5.24 11.63 6.72
CA ALA A 181 -4.67 12.25 7.92
C ALA A 181 -3.26 12.84 7.70
N SER A 182 -2.64 12.63 6.53
CA SER A 182 -1.28 13.06 6.24
C SER A 182 -1.17 14.57 6.02
N LYS A 183 0.06 15.09 6.20
CA LYS A 183 0.38 16.48 5.86
C LYS A 183 0.16 16.75 4.37
N LEU A 184 0.49 15.77 3.50
CA LEU A 184 0.30 15.89 2.06
C LEU A 184 -1.19 16.10 1.70
N ALA A 185 -2.10 15.33 2.29
CA ALA A 185 -3.53 15.47 2.06
C ALA A 185 -4.07 16.80 2.62
N THR A 186 -3.51 17.28 3.74
CA THR A 186 -3.87 18.60 4.30
C THR A 186 -3.42 19.74 3.38
N GLU A 187 -2.25 19.63 2.78
CA GLU A 187 -1.76 20.61 1.80
C GLU A 187 -2.54 20.54 0.47
N GLU A 188 -2.97 19.34 0.07
CA GLU A 188 -3.77 19.13 -1.16
C GLU A 188 -5.21 19.65 -0.99
N PHE A 189 -5.79 19.44 0.19
CA PHE A 189 -7.16 19.80 0.53
C PHE A 189 -7.23 20.49 1.90
N PRO A 190 -6.79 21.75 2.00
CA PRO A 190 -6.72 22.46 3.28
C PRO A 190 -8.10 22.69 3.93
N ASN A 191 -9.16 22.77 3.14
CA ASN A 191 -10.53 23.04 3.59
C ASN A 191 -11.38 21.78 3.79
N PHE A 192 -10.83 20.58 3.54
CA PHE A 192 -11.57 19.32 3.70
C PHE A 192 -11.22 18.65 5.02
N ASP A 193 -12.18 17.99 5.61
CA ASP A 193 -11.94 17.08 6.71
C ASP A 193 -11.32 15.75 6.23
N VAL A 194 -10.91 14.91 7.20
CA VAL A 194 -10.26 13.62 6.93
C VAL A 194 -11.17 12.69 6.11
N GLY A 195 -12.48 12.70 6.37
CA GLY A 195 -13.42 11.85 5.65
C GLY A 195 -13.65 12.30 4.20
N GLN A 196 -13.73 13.61 3.96
CA GLN A 196 -13.84 14.16 2.60
C GLN A 196 -12.59 13.84 1.78
N ARG A 197 -11.40 13.94 2.38
CA ARG A 197 -10.12 13.55 1.74
C ARG A 197 -10.08 12.07 1.41
N SER A 198 -10.59 11.21 2.31
CA SER A 198 -10.68 9.76 2.10
C SER A 198 -11.61 9.44 0.92
N ALA A 199 -12.80 10.00 0.86
CA ALA A 199 -13.74 9.80 -0.23
C ALA A 199 -13.18 10.26 -1.58
N ALA A 200 -12.49 11.42 -1.61
CA ALA A 200 -11.81 11.91 -2.80
C ALA A 200 -10.69 10.97 -3.26
N SER A 201 -9.92 10.40 -2.32
CA SER A 201 -8.89 9.41 -2.62
C SER A 201 -9.48 8.13 -3.21
N ILE A 202 -10.57 7.61 -2.64
CA ILE A 202 -11.27 6.42 -3.14
C ILE A 202 -11.78 6.64 -4.58
N ALA A 203 -12.30 7.83 -4.89
CA ALA A 203 -12.73 8.16 -6.24
C ALA A 203 -11.56 8.21 -7.24
N ARG A 204 -10.48 8.91 -6.89
CA ARG A 204 -9.29 9.06 -7.75
C ARG A 204 -8.54 7.77 -7.97
N ARG A 205 -8.57 6.87 -6.98
CA ARG A 205 -7.90 5.56 -7.04
C ARG A 205 -8.42 4.68 -8.17
N VAL A 206 -9.67 4.84 -8.58
CA VAL A 206 -10.23 4.15 -9.75
C VAL A 206 -9.78 4.79 -11.05
N GLN A 207 -9.64 6.12 -11.07
CA GLN A 207 -9.23 6.88 -12.25
C GLN A 207 -7.74 6.67 -12.58
N ASP A 208 -6.88 6.72 -11.56
CA ASP A 208 -5.44 6.51 -11.66
C ASP A 208 -4.90 5.88 -10.37
N PRO A 209 -4.90 4.54 -10.28
CA PRO A 209 -4.44 3.83 -9.09
C PRO A 209 -3.00 4.18 -8.69
N LEU A 210 -2.10 4.24 -9.67
CA LEU A 210 -0.69 4.51 -9.43
C LEU A 210 -0.47 5.91 -8.85
N ALA A 211 -1.04 6.94 -9.50
CA ALA A 211 -0.87 8.33 -9.05
C ALA A 211 -1.46 8.59 -7.66
N GLU A 212 -2.48 7.84 -7.26
CA GLU A 212 -3.07 7.98 -5.93
C GLU A 212 -2.35 7.16 -4.87
N LEU A 213 -1.97 5.91 -5.16
CA LEU A 213 -1.32 5.02 -4.21
C LEU A 213 0.11 5.43 -3.86
N VAL A 214 0.85 6.06 -4.77
CA VAL A 214 2.20 6.58 -4.48
C VAL A 214 2.24 7.70 -3.44
N LYS A 215 1.10 8.30 -3.10
CA LYS A 215 0.97 9.28 -2.02
C LYS A 215 1.02 8.65 -0.63
N ILE A 216 0.90 7.33 -0.55
CA ILE A 216 0.82 6.55 0.69
C ILE A 216 2.15 5.83 0.91
N ASP A 217 2.65 5.82 2.15
CA ASP A 217 3.79 4.96 2.49
C ASP A 217 3.41 3.49 2.17
N PRO A 218 4.17 2.79 1.31
CA PRO A 218 3.85 1.42 0.91
C PRO A 218 3.66 0.46 2.09
N LYS A 219 4.32 0.70 3.22
CA LYS A 219 4.13 -0.08 4.45
C LYS A 219 2.76 0.11 5.09
N SER A 220 2.08 1.22 4.78
CA SER A 220 0.73 1.52 5.27
C SER A 220 -0.36 0.98 4.34
N ILE A 221 0.01 0.44 3.18
CA ILE A 221 -0.88 -0.30 2.29
C ILE A 221 -0.91 -1.75 2.76
N GLY A 222 -2.09 -2.28 3.05
CA GLY A 222 -2.26 -3.65 3.54
C GLY A 222 -2.01 -4.69 2.43
N VAL A 223 -0.75 -4.95 2.10
CA VAL A 223 -0.33 -5.89 1.04
C VAL A 223 -0.06 -7.30 1.55
N GLY A 224 -0.08 -7.50 2.88
CA GLY A 224 0.11 -8.82 3.49
C GLY A 224 -0.22 -8.85 4.97
N GLN A 225 -0.48 -10.06 5.49
CA GLN A 225 -0.69 -10.27 6.92
C GLN A 225 0.64 -10.19 7.68
N TYR A 226 0.57 -9.73 8.93
CA TYR A 226 1.72 -9.66 9.84
C TYR A 226 2.90 -8.82 9.33
N GLN A 227 2.66 -7.85 8.43
CA GLN A 227 3.72 -6.99 7.91
C GLN A 227 4.41 -6.16 9.01
N HIS A 228 3.74 -5.88 10.14
CA HIS A 228 4.31 -5.21 11.31
C HIS A 228 5.32 -6.07 12.09
N ASP A 229 5.27 -7.41 11.94
CA ASP A 229 6.21 -8.34 12.59
C ASP A 229 7.51 -8.52 11.79
N MET A 230 7.55 -8.04 10.54
CA MET A 230 8.72 -8.15 9.67
C MET A 230 9.81 -7.13 10.04
N ASN A 231 11.02 -7.36 9.56
CA ASN A 231 12.08 -6.35 9.59
C ASN A 231 11.63 -5.11 8.78
N GLN A 232 11.29 -4.01 9.49
CA GLN A 232 10.70 -2.81 8.91
C GLN A 232 11.63 -2.07 7.93
N LYS A 233 12.94 -2.22 8.07
CA LYS A 233 13.91 -1.64 7.15
C LYS A 233 13.91 -2.41 5.84
N LYS A 234 14.07 -3.73 5.88
CA LYS A 234 14.01 -4.60 4.69
C LYS A 234 12.67 -4.47 3.95
N LEU A 235 11.55 -4.44 4.70
CA LEU A 235 10.22 -4.26 4.15
C LEU A 235 10.10 -2.92 3.42
N GLY A 236 10.53 -1.82 4.05
CA GLY A 236 10.46 -0.49 3.45
C GLY A 236 11.29 -0.35 2.19
N GLU A 237 12.52 -0.88 2.20
CA GLU A 237 13.41 -0.90 1.04
C GLU A 237 12.80 -1.71 -0.13
N ALA A 238 12.29 -2.91 0.15
CA ALA A 238 11.70 -3.78 -0.86
C ALA A 238 10.42 -3.19 -1.49
N LEU A 239 9.50 -2.69 -0.66
CA LEU A 239 8.26 -2.09 -1.14
C LEU A 239 8.50 -0.75 -1.84
N GLY A 240 9.46 0.05 -1.38
CA GLY A 240 9.88 1.29 -2.04
C GLY A 240 10.43 1.01 -3.45
N GLY A 241 11.26 -0.01 -3.61
CA GLY A 241 11.76 -0.45 -4.91
C GLY A 241 10.65 -0.87 -5.87
N VAL A 242 9.62 -1.60 -5.37
CA VAL A 242 8.46 -1.95 -6.20
C VAL A 242 7.71 -0.72 -6.70
N VAL A 243 7.51 0.31 -5.86
CA VAL A 243 6.87 1.57 -6.29
C VAL A 243 7.70 2.25 -7.37
N GLU A 244 9.02 2.37 -7.16
CA GLU A 244 9.93 2.96 -8.13
C GLU A 244 9.90 2.23 -9.47
N ASP A 245 9.96 0.89 -9.46
CA ASP A 245 9.87 0.06 -10.65
C ASP A 245 8.54 0.26 -11.40
N CYS A 246 7.41 0.29 -10.69
CA CYS A 246 6.09 0.50 -11.28
C CYS A 246 5.99 1.89 -11.94
N VAL A 247 6.44 2.95 -11.26
CA VAL A 247 6.40 4.31 -11.79
C VAL A 247 7.27 4.45 -13.04
N ASN A 248 8.48 3.90 -13.02
CA ASN A 248 9.38 3.97 -14.17
C ASN A 248 8.92 3.09 -15.35
N LYS A 249 8.22 1.97 -15.08
CA LYS A 249 7.66 1.08 -16.09
C LYS A 249 6.46 1.69 -16.82
N VAL A 250 5.57 2.37 -16.12
CA VAL A 250 4.40 3.06 -16.71
C VAL A 250 4.80 4.34 -17.40
N GLY A 251 5.80 5.04 -16.86
CA GLY A 251 6.14 6.40 -17.26
C GLY A 251 5.17 7.42 -16.66
N VAL A 252 5.52 8.69 -16.80
CA VAL A 252 4.74 9.79 -16.17
C VAL A 252 4.60 10.94 -17.14
N ASP A 253 3.36 11.41 -17.34
CA ASP A 253 3.12 12.67 -18.03
C ASP A 253 3.44 13.84 -17.10
N LEU A 254 4.47 14.59 -17.44
CA LEU A 254 4.93 15.74 -16.66
C LEU A 254 3.87 16.85 -16.52
N ASN A 255 2.93 16.95 -17.45
CA ASN A 255 1.89 17.99 -17.40
C ASN A 255 0.82 17.70 -16.35
N THR A 256 0.56 16.41 -16.09
CA THR A 256 -0.51 15.96 -15.18
C THR A 256 0.03 15.39 -13.87
N ALA A 257 1.30 15.05 -13.80
CA ALA A 257 1.92 14.39 -12.66
C ALA A 257 1.83 15.17 -11.35
N SER A 258 1.57 14.46 -10.27
CA SER A 258 1.73 14.99 -8.91
C SER A 258 3.21 15.04 -8.50
N ALA A 259 3.55 15.92 -7.55
CA ALA A 259 4.91 15.95 -7.00
C ALA A 259 5.31 14.60 -6.39
N SER A 260 4.38 13.91 -5.74
CA SER A 260 4.60 12.59 -5.14
C SER A 260 4.96 11.53 -6.18
N LEU A 261 4.35 11.57 -7.35
CA LEU A 261 4.67 10.66 -8.45
C LEU A 261 6.04 10.95 -9.05
N LEU A 262 6.37 12.25 -9.19
CA LEU A 262 7.64 12.69 -9.73
C LEU A 262 8.84 12.33 -8.84
N GLU A 263 8.65 12.22 -7.53
CA GLU A 263 9.71 11.81 -6.59
C GLU A 263 10.25 10.40 -6.84
N TYR A 264 9.48 9.54 -7.51
CA TYR A 264 9.88 8.17 -7.87
C TYR A 264 10.53 8.04 -9.25
N ILE A 265 10.61 9.15 -10.01
CA ILE A 265 11.27 9.11 -11.33
C ILE A 265 12.80 9.20 -11.16
N SER A 266 13.50 8.30 -11.79
CA SER A 266 14.97 8.31 -11.80
C SER A 266 15.52 9.65 -12.31
N GLY A 267 16.39 10.28 -11.52
CA GLY A 267 16.97 11.58 -11.83
C GLY A 267 16.16 12.80 -11.37
N VAL A 268 14.96 12.65 -10.83
CA VAL A 268 14.16 13.74 -10.27
C VAL A 268 14.32 13.81 -8.75
N SER A 269 14.97 14.87 -8.26
CA SER A 269 15.08 15.08 -6.82
C SER A 269 13.77 15.59 -6.21
N LYS A 270 13.56 15.35 -4.91
CA LYS A 270 12.39 15.87 -4.16
C LYS A 270 12.22 17.38 -4.28
N VAL A 271 13.32 18.13 -4.42
CA VAL A 271 13.29 19.59 -4.60
C VAL A 271 12.72 19.96 -5.97
N ILE A 272 13.13 19.23 -7.01
CA ILE A 272 12.64 19.43 -8.38
C ILE A 272 11.16 19.06 -8.46
N ALA A 273 10.76 17.93 -7.90
CA ALA A 273 9.36 17.48 -7.85
C ALA A 273 8.45 18.50 -7.15
N LYS A 274 8.90 19.08 -6.04
CA LYS A 274 8.14 20.12 -5.33
C LYS A 274 8.03 21.42 -6.11
N LYS A 275 9.10 21.86 -6.80
CA LYS A 275 9.06 23.04 -7.67
C LYS A 275 8.09 22.88 -8.84
N HIS A 276 7.99 21.69 -9.39
CA HIS A 276 7.04 21.37 -10.45
C HIS A 276 5.57 21.54 -10.02
N ARG A 277 5.26 21.35 -8.72
CA ARG A 277 3.92 21.58 -8.15
C ARG A 277 3.47 23.03 -8.18
N ILE A 278 4.40 23.99 -8.18
CA ILE A 278 4.11 25.42 -8.12
C ILE A 278 3.51 25.93 -9.45
N ILE A 279 3.75 25.21 -10.56
CA ILE A 279 3.21 25.55 -11.87
C ILE A 279 1.78 24.99 -11.97
N PRO A 280 0.74 25.81 -12.18
CA PRO A 280 -0.63 25.33 -12.30
C PRO A 280 -0.79 24.30 -13.41
N ARG A 281 -1.63 23.30 -13.20
CA ARG A 281 -2.03 22.34 -14.24
C ARG A 281 -2.67 23.13 -15.39
N GLY A 282 -2.17 22.99 -16.60
CA GLY A 282 -2.61 23.76 -17.78
C GLY A 282 -1.65 24.88 -18.22
N GLU A 283 -0.75 25.36 -17.36
CA GLU A 283 0.30 26.34 -17.70
C GLU A 283 1.69 25.71 -17.83
N ARG A 284 1.77 24.39 -17.88
CA ARG A 284 3.01 23.62 -17.96
C ARG A 284 3.36 23.34 -19.42
N PRO A 285 4.22 24.14 -20.06
CA PRO A 285 4.56 23.95 -21.46
C PRO A 285 5.72 22.95 -21.61
N PHE A 286 5.55 21.73 -21.16
CA PHE A 286 6.49 20.68 -21.53
C PHE A 286 6.16 20.21 -22.95
N ARG A 287 6.95 20.64 -23.93
CA ARG A 287 6.92 20.06 -25.28
C ARG A 287 7.35 18.61 -25.19
N GLU A 288 6.68 17.72 -25.93
CA GLU A 288 7.13 16.34 -26.12
C GLU A 288 8.61 16.34 -26.48
N GLN A 289 9.44 15.81 -25.60
CA GLN A 289 10.80 15.45 -26.00
C GLN A 289 10.64 14.27 -26.96
N LYS A 290 10.95 14.51 -28.25
CA LYS A 290 11.14 13.41 -29.21
C LYS A 290 12.10 12.43 -28.56
N ARG A 291 11.68 11.16 -28.42
CA ARG A 291 12.55 10.06 -28.00
C ARG A 291 13.85 10.20 -28.77
N ALA A 292 14.97 10.31 -28.06
CA ALA A 292 16.27 10.18 -28.70
C ALA A 292 16.29 8.84 -29.43
N PRO A 293 16.73 8.77 -30.68
CA PRO A 293 16.83 7.51 -31.39
C PRO A 293 17.72 6.59 -30.54
N GLU A 294 17.29 5.37 -30.31
CA GLU A 294 18.10 4.33 -29.68
C GLU A 294 19.46 4.34 -30.39
N SER A 295 20.51 4.69 -29.66
CA SER A 295 21.88 4.67 -30.18
C SER A 295 22.17 3.24 -30.61
N GLY A 296 22.25 3.07 -31.92
CA GLY A 296 22.52 1.80 -32.55
C GLY A 296 23.79 1.19 -31.96
N LYS A 297 23.70 -0.09 -31.62
CA LYS A 297 24.86 -0.93 -31.36
C LYS A 297 25.84 -0.79 -32.45
N THR A 298 26.93 -0.08 -32.21
CA THR A 298 28.15 -0.12 -33.07
C THR A 298 28.71 -1.52 -32.97
N ARG A 299 28.50 -2.28 -34.02
CA ARG A 299 29.18 -3.54 -34.30
C ARG A 299 30.66 -3.19 -34.50
N THR A 300 31.50 -3.53 -33.57
CA THR A 300 32.93 -3.62 -33.79
C THR A 300 33.22 -4.85 -34.63
N GLU A 301 33.41 -4.67 -35.93
CA GLU A 301 34.07 -5.67 -36.76
C GLU A 301 35.55 -5.61 -36.42
N GLY A 302 36.10 -6.80 -36.08
CA GLY A 302 37.50 -6.99 -35.86
C GLY A 302 38.30 -7.07 -37.18
N VAL A 303 39.52 -6.59 -37.12
CA VAL A 303 40.65 -7.04 -37.94
C VAL A 303 41.68 -7.65 -37.00
#